data_7b1d1e786bc6dc8c660b6339cf4640ef
#
_entry.id   7b1d1e786bc6dc8c660b6339cf4640ef
#
_cell.length_a   1.000
_cell.length_b   1.000
_cell.length_c   1.000
_cell.angle_alpha   90.00
_cell.angle_beta   90.00
_cell.angle_gamma   90.00
#
_symmetry.space_group_name_H-M   'P 1'
#
loop_
_entity.id
_entity.type
_entity.pdbx_description
1 polymer ?
#
loop_
_entity_poly.entity_id
_entity_poly.type
_entity_poly.pdbx_seq_one_letter_code
_entity_poly.pdbx_strand_id
1 'polypeptide(L)'
;MCYSSTDSRNGACPTKIFWWPFADRPLPKDLTLRFTHSNGQTKDLKITSIRADTTTLSWISGGRLTPNGFNTSILASELKKLPLTGIWRAELKMQIRAWDKCGDDDNGCPGIHRVDWNAHITLDVVDTSNQQIYLPAFSTSTPVINLNLNSRPGSGSGNNISGSSSLDMCLYDGNDSTSNRISLLLQDEGGTATGRPDGQFSIYRKGGDQSKASDRLDYQVSVINPTTGAVQDISNGKEIIWSDTNRRNIQRPVVLPGGGAPALCVPAPLTLTTPAFSMADKTAGDYTGKLRIIYTPTTQQ
;
A
#
# COMPACT_ATOMS: atom_id res chain seq x y z
N MET A 1 -20.64 28.54 -5.62
CA MET A 1 -19.89 29.16 -6.73
C MET A 1 -18.48 29.42 -6.26
N CYS A 2 -17.51 29.37 -7.16
CA CYS A 2 -16.12 29.69 -6.82
C CYS A 2 -15.84 31.19 -6.86
N TYR A 3 -14.71 31.59 -6.30
CA TYR A 3 -14.18 32.96 -6.39
C TYR A 3 -13.51 33.23 -7.74
N SER A 4 -13.04 32.18 -8.40
CA SER A 4 -12.42 32.25 -9.74
C SER A 4 -12.90 31.10 -10.61
N SER A 5 -13.00 31.35 -11.91
CA SER A 5 -13.30 30.29 -12.89
C SER A 5 -12.04 29.58 -13.43
N THR A 6 -10.85 30.11 -13.14
CA THR A 6 -9.58 29.61 -13.69
C THR A 6 -8.51 29.31 -12.64
N ASP A 7 -8.54 29.98 -11.49
CA ASP A 7 -7.56 29.75 -10.43
C ASP A 7 -7.99 28.61 -9.51
N SER A 8 -7.28 27.50 -9.60
CA SER A 8 -7.56 26.26 -8.85
C SER A 8 -7.06 26.28 -7.39
N ARG A 9 -6.31 27.29 -6.93
CA ARG A 9 -5.74 27.33 -5.58
C ARG A 9 -6.78 27.15 -4.48
N ASN A 10 -7.95 27.78 -4.64
CA ASN A 10 -9.08 27.67 -3.72
C ASN A 10 -10.34 27.12 -4.40
N GLY A 11 -10.18 26.48 -5.56
CA GLY A 11 -11.24 25.93 -6.37
C GLY A 11 -11.62 26.80 -7.56
N ALA A 12 -11.51 26.27 -8.76
CA ALA A 12 -11.91 26.90 -10.01
C ALA A 12 -13.21 26.29 -10.52
N CYS A 13 -14.27 27.08 -10.52
CA CYS A 13 -15.58 26.76 -11.08
C CYS A 13 -16.32 28.03 -11.49
N PRO A 14 -17.49 27.95 -12.16
CA PRO A 14 -18.23 29.14 -12.56
C PRO A 14 -18.47 30.13 -11.41
N THR A 15 -18.30 31.41 -11.71
CA THR A 15 -18.47 32.54 -10.81
C THR A 15 -19.81 33.26 -11.00
N LYS A 16 -20.63 32.77 -11.95
CA LYS A 16 -21.95 33.31 -12.25
C LYS A 16 -22.99 32.20 -12.22
N ILE A 17 -24.24 32.57 -11.96
CA ILE A 17 -25.43 31.72 -12.01
C ILE A 17 -26.02 31.81 -13.42
N PHE A 18 -26.43 30.66 -13.98
CA PHE A 18 -27.12 30.58 -15.25
C PHE A 18 -28.56 30.09 -15.03
N TRP A 19 -29.51 30.68 -15.79
CA TRP A 19 -30.92 30.34 -15.69
C TRP A 19 -31.25 28.98 -16.32
N TRP A 20 -32.28 28.33 -15.81
CA TRP A 20 -32.75 27.01 -16.19
C TRP A 20 -33.17 26.83 -17.68
N PRO A 21 -33.77 27.82 -18.42
CA PRO A 21 -34.24 27.55 -19.79
C PRO A 21 -33.13 27.15 -20.77
N PHE A 22 -31.87 27.35 -20.42
CA PHE A 22 -30.73 26.94 -21.23
C PHE A 22 -30.27 25.50 -20.91
N ALA A 23 -31.24 24.57 -20.80
CA ALA A 23 -31.02 23.17 -20.51
C ALA A 23 -30.09 22.45 -21.51
N ASP A 24 -29.86 23.03 -22.69
CA ASP A 24 -28.96 22.49 -23.71
C ASP A 24 -27.47 22.79 -23.44
N ARG A 25 -27.14 23.61 -22.47
CA ARG A 25 -25.76 23.84 -22.09
C ARG A 25 -25.31 22.83 -21.06
N PRO A 26 -24.24 22.05 -21.32
CA PRO A 26 -23.70 21.15 -20.31
C PRO A 26 -23.23 21.97 -19.09
N LEU A 27 -23.92 21.80 -17.98
CA LEU A 27 -23.50 22.39 -16.72
C LEU A 27 -22.17 21.75 -16.29
N PRO A 28 -21.19 22.56 -15.85
CA PRO A 28 -19.93 22.01 -15.37
C PRO A 28 -20.20 21.12 -14.17
N LYS A 29 -19.86 19.86 -14.33
CA LYS A 29 -20.03 18.82 -13.32
C LYS A 29 -18.90 18.83 -12.31
N ASP A 30 -17.76 19.36 -12.69
CA ASP A 30 -16.51 19.28 -11.95
C ASP A 30 -16.02 20.70 -11.62
N LEU A 31 -15.45 20.84 -10.43
CA LEU A 31 -14.54 21.95 -10.13
C LEU A 31 -13.11 21.42 -10.12
N THR A 32 -12.16 22.29 -10.42
CA THR A 32 -10.73 21.98 -10.32
C THR A 32 -10.18 22.58 -9.03
N LEU A 33 -9.56 21.75 -8.19
CA LEU A 33 -8.96 22.17 -6.91
C LEU A 33 -7.50 21.76 -6.86
N ARG A 34 -6.65 22.66 -6.43
CA ARG A 34 -5.22 22.44 -6.27
C ARG A 34 -4.91 21.82 -4.92
N PHE A 35 -4.29 20.65 -4.97
CA PHE A 35 -3.71 19.99 -3.81
C PHE A 35 -2.20 20.28 -3.76
N THR A 36 -1.70 20.54 -2.58
CA THR A 36 -0.28 20.79 -2.30
C THR A 36 0.25 19.70 -1.40
N HIS A 37 1.28 19.01 -1.84
CA HIS A 37 1.99 18.01 -1.06
C HIS A 37 2.86 18.67 0.00
N SER A 38 3.20 17.93 1.07
CA SER A 38 4.04 18.42 2.18
C SER A 38 5.44 18.89 1.75
N ASN A 39 5.95 18.42 0.60
CA ASN A 39 7.21 18.89 0.00
C ASN A 39 7.07 20.14 -0.89
N GLY A 40 5.86 20.70 -1.03
CA GLY A 40 5.57 21.87 -1.84
C GLY A 40 5.12 21.59 -3.29
N GLN A 41 5.14 20.34 -3.74
CA GLN A 41 4.64 19.97 -5.06
C GLN A 41 3.13 20.13 -5.14
N THR A 42 2.61 20.58 -6.29
CA THR A 42 1.19 20.81 -6.48
C THR A 42 0.60 19.96 -7.59
N LYS A 43 -0.68 19.59 -7.43
CA LYS A 43 -1.46 18.87 -8.43
C LYS A 43 -2.91 19.34 -8.41
N ASP A 44 -3.45 19.62 -9.58
CA ASP A 44 -4.86 19.97 -9.74
C ASP A 44 -5.68 18.70 -9.98
N LEU A 45 -6.74 18.51 -9.16
CA LEU A 45 -7.68 17.40 -9.26
C LEU A 45 -9.09 17.92 -9.55
N LYS A 46 -9.89 17.09 -10.22
CA LYS A 46 -11.30 17.35 -10.44
C LYS A 46 -12.13 16.82 -9.27
N ILE A 47 -12.99 17.66 -8.73
CA ILE A 47 -13.96 17.31 -7.71
C ILE A 47 -15.35 17.38 -8.33
N THR A 48 -16.07 16.26 -8.28
CA THR A 48 -17.43 16.16 -8.79
C THR A 48 -18.42 16.41 -7.67
N SER A 49 -19.50 17.12 -7.95
CA SER A 49 -20.56 17.37 -7.00
C SER A 49 -21.91 16.80 -7.45
N ILE A 50 -22.63 16.28 -6.47
CA ILE A 50 -24.01 15.79 -6.66
C ILE A 50 -24.88 16.45 -5.61
N ARG A 51 -26.02 16.94 -6.04
CA ARG A 51 -27.06 17.41 -5.16
C ARG A 51 -27.83 16.22 -4.58
N ALA A 52 -28.12 16.21 -3.27
CA ALA A 52 -28.61 15.05 -2.55
C ALA A 52 -29.98 14.51 -3.01
N ASP A 53 -30.77 15.34 -3.66
CA ASP A 53 -32.16 15.01 -4.07
C ASP A 53 -32.37 14.88 -5.58
N THR A 54 -31.31 15.09 -6.38
CA THR A 54 -31.42 15.01 -7.85
C THR A 54 -30.18 14.35 -8.45
N THR A 55 -30.36 13.68 -9.57
CA THR A 55 -29.25 13.18 -10.40
C THR A 55 -28.53 14.31 -11.14
N THR A 56 -28.92 15.55 -10.93
CA THR A 56 -28.42 16.71 -11.64
C THR A 56 -27.20 17.22 -10.92
N LEU A 57 -26.07 17.11 -11.54
CA LEU A 57 -24.77 17.63 -11.11
C LEU A 57 -24.74 19.14 -11.22
N SER A 58 -24.34 19.87 -10.18
CA SER A 58 -24.26 21.28 -10.35
C SER A 58 -23.50 22.06 -9.27
N TRP A 59 -22.41 22.67 -9.65
CA TRP A 59 -21.78 23.79 -8.93
C TRP A 59 -22.52 25.12 -9.10
N ILE A 60 -23.49 25.18 -10.00
CA ILE A 60 -24.16 26.40 -10.43
C ILE A 60 -25.67 26.26 -10.60
N SER A 61 -26.29 25.09 -10.44
CA SER A 61 -27.73 24.99 -10.65
C SER A 61 -28.50 25.68 -9.53
N GLY A 62 -29.43 26.54 -9.94
CA GLY A 62 -30.42 27.11 -9.08
C GLY A 62 -31.34 26.04 -8.49
N GLY A 63 -31.73 26.19 -7.27
CA GLY A 63 -32.69 25.35 -6.60
C GLY A 63 -32.51 25.45 -5.08
N ARG A 64 -33.53 25.07 -4.37
CA ARG A 64 -33.52 25.03 -2.91
C ARG A 64 -32.50 24.00 -2.45
N LEU A 65 -31.55 24.39 -1.60
CA LEU A 65 -30.73 23.44 -0.86
C LEU A 65 -31.69 22.67 0.05
N THR A 66 -31.76 21.37 -0.14
CA THR A 66 -32.48 20.51 0.79
C THR A 66 -31.64 20.29 2.05
N PRO A 67 -32.25 19.88 3.18
CA PRO A 67 -31.54 19.58 4.42
C PRO A 67 -30.42 18.53 4.26
N ASN A 68 -30.44 17.73 3.20
CA ASN A 68 -29.50 16.65 2.94
C ASN A 68 -28.16 17.10 2.33
N GLY A 69 -28.02 18.39 2.03
CA GLY A 69 -26.74 18.99 1.71
C GLY A 69 -26.26 18.76 0.27
N PHE A 70 -25.02 19.07 0.10
CA PHE A 70 -24.29 19.07 -1.14
C PHE A 70 -23.15 18.04 -1.04
N ASN A 71 -23.23 16.96 -1.78
CA ASN A 71 -22.26 15.89 -1.77
C ASN A 71 -21.17 16.13 -2.80
N THR A 72 -19.93 16.04 -2.35
CA THR A 72 -18.76 16.14 -3.22
C THR A 72 -17.96 14.85 -3.18
N SER A 73 -17.39 14.47 -4.30
CA SER A 73 -16.55 13.28 -4.42
C SER A 73 -15.34 13.54 -5.30
N ILE A 74 -14.24 12.88 -4.98
CA ILE A 74 -13.06 12.80 -5.84
C ILE A 74 -13.03 11.36 -6.37
N LEU A 75 -13.10 11.23 -7.69
CA LEU A 75 -13.05 9.90 -8.32
C LEU A 75 -11.70 9.23 -8.09
N ALA A 76 -11.70 7.91 -7.96
CA ALA A 76 -10.45 7.13 -7.82
C ALA A 76 -9.47 7.38 -8.97
N SER A 77 -9.97 7.62 -10.18
CA SER A 77 -9.15 8.00 -11.35
C SER A 77 -8.46 9.36 -11.20
N GLU A 78 -9.05 10.30 -10.45
CA GLU A 78 -8.43 11.58 -10.12
C GLU A 78 -7.36 11.41 -9.03
N LEU A 79 -7.65 10.63 -7.98
CA LEU A 79 -6.68 10.34 -6.90
C LEU A 79 -5.42 9.67 -7.45
N LYS A 80 -5.54 8.78 -8.43
CA LYS A 80 -4.40 8.13 -9.11
C LYS A 80 -3.48 9.11 -9.87
N LYS A 81 -3.91 10.36 -10.09
CA LYS A 81 -3.07 11.39 -10.71
C LYS A 81 -2.09 12.05 -9.75
N LEU A 82 -2.23 11.80 -8.44
CA LEU A 82 -1.28 12.28 -7.44
C LEU A 82 0.05 11.52 -7.60
N PRO A 83 1.16 12.22 -7.91
CA PRO A 83 2.40 11.57 -8.29
C PRO A 83 3.23 11.06 -7.10
N LEU A 84 2.87 11.48 -5.89
CA LEU A 84 3.60 11.15 -4.67
C LEU A 84 2.66 10.62 -3.60
N THR A 85 3.16 9.67 -2.84
CA THR A 85 2.59 9.23 -1.57
C THR A 85 2.85 10.28 -0.49
N GLY A 86 2.04 10.27 0.58
CA GLY A 86 2.13 11.21 1.68
C GLY A 86 0.97 12.18 1.76
N ILE A 87 1.17 13.26 2.51
CA ILE A 87 0.10 14.20 2.86
C ILE A 87 -0.05 15.29 1.80
N TRP A 88 -1.24 15.33 1.21
CA TRP A 88 -1.69 16.36 0.31
C TRP A 88 -2.79 17.19 0.97
N ARG A 89 -2.71 18.51 0.85
CA ARG A 89 -3.70 19.44 1.43
C ARG A 89 -4.25 20.37 0.37
N ALA A 90 -5.54 20.70 0.54
CA ALA A 90 -6.22 21.70 -0.27
C ALA A 90 -7.20 22.49 0.59
N GLU A 91 -7.45 23.72 0.21
CA GLU A 91 -8.47 24.58 0.77
C GLU A 91 -9.47 24.97 -0.32
N LEU A 92 -10.72 24.53 -0.16
CA LEU A 92 -11.80 24.90 -1.05
C LEU A 92 -12.58 26.06 -0.45
N LYS A 93 -12.66 27.18 -1.19
CA LYS A 93 -13.47 28.37 -0.82
C LYS A 93 -14.61 28.54 -1.81
N MET A 94 -15.80 28.66 -1.31
CA MET A 94 -17.00 28.81 -2.12
C MET A 94 -17.91 29.90 -1.58
N GLN A 95 -18.68 30.47 -2.48
CA GLN A 95 -19.72 31.43 -2.16
C GLN A 95 -21.10 30.79 -2.38
N ILE A 96 -21.93 30.84 -1.33
CA ILE A 96 -23.35 30.55 -1.46
C ILE A 96 -24.04 31.85 -1.88
N ARG A 97 -24.71 31.77 -3.02
CA ARG A 97 -25.40 32.92 -3.58
C ARG A 97 -26.88 32.63 -3.84
N ALA A 98 -27.74 33.58 -3.63
CA ALA A 98 -29.14 33.48 -3.94
C ALA A 98 -29.39 33.98 -5.36
N TRP A 99 -30.38 33.39 -5.98
CA TRP A 99 -30.86 33.71 -7.32
C TRP A 99 -31.83 34.89 -7.27
N ASP A 100 -31.57 36.00 -6.79
CA ASP A 100 -32.52 37.09 -6.72
C ASP A 100 -32.18 38.17 -7.78
N LYS A 101 -33.14 38.53 -8.61
CA LYS A 101 -33.00 39.58 -9.63
C LYS A 101 -31.98 39.31 -10.76
N CYS A 102 -31.79 38.07 -11.16
CA CYS A 102 -31.13 37.75 -12.40
C CYS A 102 -32.12 37.85 -13.54
N GLY A 103 -31.84 38.64 -14.54
CA GLY A 103 -32.57 38.65 -15.81
C GLY A 103 -32.27 37.43 -16.63
N ASP A 104 -33.03 37.19 -17.72
CA ASP A 104 -32.83 36.11 -18.69
C ASP A 104 -31.63 36.41 -19.58
N ASP A 105 -30.48 36.69 -18.99
CA ASP A 105 -29.27 37.06 -19.68
C ASP A 105 -28.38 35.82 -19.93
N ASP A 106 -27.99 35.61 -21.17
CA ASP A 106 -27.11 34.52 -21.62
C ASP A 106 -25.72 34.53 -20.94
N ASN A 107 -25.33 35.68 -20.40
CA ASN A 107 -24.03 35.85 -19.74
C ASN A 107 -24.02 35.40 -18.27
N GLY A 108 -25.16 34.97 -17.73
CA GLY A 108 -25.31 34.63 -16.34
C GLY A 108 -25.21 35.86 -15.41
N CYS A 109 -25.65 35.72 -14.18
CA CYS A 109 -25.62 36.82 -13.20
C CYS A 109 -24.80 36.47 -11.95
N PRO A 110 -24.27 37.47 -11.23
CA PRO A 110 -23.49 37.22 -10.01
C PRO A 110 -24.36 36.70 -8.85
N GLY A 111 -25.67 36.91 -8.89
CA GLY A 111 -26.56 36.61 -7.75
C GLY A 111 -26.25 37.48 -6.50
N ILE A 112 -27.03 37.30 -5.44
CA ILE A 112 -26.82 37.96 -4.15
C ILE A 112 -25.97 37.05 -3.26
N HIS A 113 -24.81 37.52 -2.86
CA HIS A 113 -23.95 36.84 -1.89
C HIS A 113 -24.68 36.63 -0.56
N ARG A 114 -24.65 35.41 -0.01
CA ARG A 114 -25.27 35.05 1.28
C ARG A 114 -24.26 34.70 2.34
N VAL A 115 -23.34 33.82 2.02
CA VAL A 115 -22.32 33.35 2.96
C VAL A 115 -21.14 32.72 2.22
N ASP A 116 -19.97 32.78 2.80
CA ASP A 116 -18.78 32.06 2.37
C ASP A 116 -18.71 30.72 3.08
N TRP A 117 -18.29 29.70 2.32
CA TRP A 117 -18.09 28.35 2.83
C TRP A 117 -16.68 27.89 2.49
N ASN A 118 -16.00 27.37 3.51
CA ASN A 118 -14.64 26.90 3.40
C ASN A 118 -14.56 25.44 3.82
N ALA A 119 -13.74 24.65 3.12
CA ALA A 119 -13.41 23.28 3.48
C ALA A 119 -11.90 23.06 3.38
N HIS A 120 -11.32 22.50 4.44
CA HIS A 120 -9.94 22.02 4.45
C HIS A 120 -9.96 20.53 4.18
N ILE A 121 -9.25 20.12 3.12
CA ILE A 121 -9.19 18.74 2.67
C ILE A 121 -7.76 18.25 2.87
N THR A 122 -7.62 17.13 3.58
CA THR A 122 -6.35 16.44 3.74
C THR A 122 -6.50 15.03 3.16
N LEU A 123 -5.60 14.66 2.27
CA LEU A 123 -5.50 13.31 1.72
C LEU A 123 -4.19 12.71 2.21
N ASP A 124 -4.26 11.56 2.85
CA ASP A 124 -3.10 10.70 3.09
C ASP A 124 -3.06 9.66 1.99
N VAL A 125 -2.11 9.86 1.07
CA VAL A 125 -1.98 9.02 -0.14
C VAL A 125 -0.96 7.94 0.14
N VAL A 126 -1.44 6.72 0.29
CA VAL A 126 -0.61 5.52 0.42
C VAL A 126 -0.74 4.72 -0.87
N ASP A 127 0.38 4.49 -1.53
CA ASP A 127 0.42 3.61 -2.70
C ASP A 127 0.65 2.17 -2.26
N THR A 128 -0.43 1.48 -1.93
CA THR A 128 -0.39 0.06 -1.54
C THR A 128 0.03 -0.85 -2.70
N SER A 129 0.00 -0.37 -3.95
CA SER A 129 0.45 -1.14 -5.11
C SER A 129 1.98 -1.19 -5.24
N ASN A 130 2.69 -0.28 -4.58
CA ASN A 130 4.16 -0.21 -4.56
C ASN A 130 4.81 -0.83 -3.32
N GLN A 131 4.03 -1.40 -2.40
CA GLN A 131 4.59 -2.20 -1.32
C GLN A 131 5.33 -3.39 -1.91
N GLN A 132 6.59 -3.57 -1.55
CA GLN A 132 7.41 -4.63 -2.10
C GLN A 132 8.27 -5.30 -1.02
N ILE A 133 8.31 -6.62 -1.11
CA ILE A 133 9.39 -7.39 -0.54
C ILE A 133 10.47 -7.46 -1.62
N TYR A 134 11.53 -6.71 -1.45
CA TYR A 134 12.63 -6.66 -2.40
C TYR A 134 13.71 -7.68 -2.02
N LEU A 135 14.06 -8.52 -2.96
CA LEU A 135 15.08 -9.55 -2.83
C LEU A 135 16.24 -9.21 -3.79
N PRO A 136 17.29 -8.52 -3.34
CA PRO A 136 18.34 -7.98 -4.22
C PRO A 136 19.05 -9.03 -5.08
N ALA A 137 19.17 -10.25 -4.58
CA ALA A 137 19.83 -11.35 -5.29
C ALA A 137 18.99 -11.98 -6.40
N PHE A 138 17.71 -11.56 -6.56
CA PHE A 138 16.78 -12.21 -7.47
C PHE A 138 16.03 -11.21 -8.33
N SER A 139 15.79 -11.58 -9.58
CA SER A 139 14.99 -10.81 -10.53
C SER A 139 13.50 -11.14 -10.49
N THR A 140 13.09 -12.13 -9.70
CA THR A 140 11.71 -12.60 -9.59
C THR A 140 11.20 -12.51 -8.17
N SER A 141 9.89 -12.34 -8.00
CA SER A 141 9.23 -12.31 -6.69
C SER A 141 9.03 -13.72 -6.07
N THR A 142 9.32 -14.76 -6.82
CA THR A 142 9.19 -16.17 -6.42
C THR A 142 10.48 -16.94 -6.72
N PRO A 143 11.59 -16.58 -6.07
CA PRO A 143 12.87 -17.26 -6.30
C PRO A 143 12.88 -18.66 -5.73
N VAL A 144 13.68 -19.53 -6.32
CA VAL A 144 13.98 -20.84 -5.76
C VAL A 144 15.17 -20.71 -4.80
N ILE A 145 14.96 -21.06 -3.54
CA ILE A 145 15.99 -21.04 -2.50
C ILE A 145 16.42 -22.47 -2.18
N ASN A 146 17.70 -22.72 -2.32
CA ASN A 146 18.29 -24.02 -1.93
C ASN A 146 18.64 -23.98 -0.44
N LEU A 147 18.23 -24.99 0.34
CA LEU A 147 18.56 -25.11 1.75
C LEU A 147 20.03 -25.52 2.00
N ASN A 148 20.82 -25.74 0.95
CA ASN A 148 22.25 -26.06 1.02
C ASN A 148 22.57 -27.21 1.99
N LEU A 149 21.85 -28.32 1.84
CA LEU A 149 22.08 -29.49 2.68
C LEU A 149 23.49 -30.05 2.46
N ASN A 150 24.30 -30.11 3.50
CA ASN A 150 25.64 -30.64 3.48
C ASN A 150 25.59 -32.17 3.55
N SER A 151 25.53 -32.81 2.41
CA SER A 151 25.82 -34.26 2.32
C SER A 151 27.32 -34.42 2.02
N ARG A 152 28.15 -34.69 3.01
CA ARG A 152 29.51 -35.19 2.76
C ARG A 152 29.48 -36.72 2.58
N PRO A 153 29.62 -37.25 1.38
CA PRO A 153 29.84 -38.68 1.20
C PRO A 153 31.18 -39.06 1.83
N GLY A 154 31.18 -39.99 2.77
CA GLY A 154 32.41 -40.59 3.29
C GLY A 154 32.98 -40.09 4.60
N SER A 155 32.35 -39.13 5.31
CA SER A 155 32.73 -38.83 6.69
C SER A 155 32.08 -39.82 7.64
N GLY A 156 32.85 -40.83 8.04
CA GLY A 156 32.39 -41.91 8.93
C GLY A 156 31.71 -41.41 10.18
N SER A 157 30.78 -42.21 10.69
CA SER A 157 30.07 -42.18 11.97
C SER A 157 28.94 -41.19 12.20
N GLY A 158 28.38 -40.54 11.19
CA GLY A 158 27.18 -39.76 11.39
C GLY A 158 26.57 -39.36 10.05
N ASN A 159 25.58 -40.10 9.58
CA ASN A 159 24.75 -39.71 8.42
C ASN A 159 23.87 -38.49 8.67
N ASN A 160 24.31 -37.59 9.54
CA ASN A 160 23.56 -36.39 9.86
C ASN A 160 23.81 -35.30 8.84
N ILE A 161 22.73 -34.83 8.25
CA ILE A 161 22.69 -33.76 7.29
C ILE A 161 22.06 -32.55 7.93
N SER A 162 22.66 -31.38 7.75
CA SER A 162 22.09 -30.09 8.09
C SER A 162 22.33 -29.09 6.95
N GLY A 163 21.64 -27.98 6.98
CA GLY A 163 21.85 -26.96 5.96
C GLY A 163 21.46 -25.58 6.45
N SER A 164 21.99 -24.55 5.78
CA SER A 164 21.62 -23.19 6.04
C SER A 164 21.68 -22.37 4.75
N SER A 165 20.73 -21.48 4.61
CA SER A 165 20.67 -20.53 3.49
C SER A 165 20.25 -19.16 4.00
N SER A 166 20.97 -18.13 3.59
CA SER A 166 20.65 -16.76 3.91
C SER A 166 20.07 -16.03 2.70
N LEU A 167 19.09 -15.21 2.94
CA LEU A 167 18.37 -14.43 1.94
C LEU A 167 18.38 -12.97 2.34
N ASP A 168 19.03 -12.10 1.56
CA ASP A 168 18.90 -10.65 1.75
C ASP A 168 17.49 -10.22 1.34
N MET A 169 16.79 -9.58 2.26
CA MET A 169 15.43 -9.10 2.07
C MET A 169 15.32 -7.66 2.55
N CYS A 170 14.64 -6.83 1.79
CA CYS A 170 14.37 -5.46 2.14
C CYS A 170 12.88 -5.14 1.95
N LEU A 171 12.28 -4.50 2.93
CA LEU A 171 10.85 -4.20 2.98
C LEU A 171 10.62 -2.74 2.59
N TYR A 172 9.91 -2.52 1.50
CA TYR A 172 9.57 -1.21 0.98
C TYR A 172 8.07 -0.95 1.13
N ASP A 173 7.68 0.16 1.74
CA ASP A 173 6.29 0.48 2.08
C ASP A 173 5.53 1.29 1.01
N GLY A 174 6.17 1.58 -0.14
CA GLY A 174 5.57 2.42 -1.17
C GLY A 174 5.71 3.93 -0.91
N ASN A 175 6.22 4.33 0.27
CA ASN A 175 6.32 5.73 0.69
C ASN A 175 7.67 6.05 1.34
N ASP A 176 8.76 5.68 0.69
CA ASP A 176 10.13 5.99 1.12
C ASP A 176 10.43 5.54 2.57
N SER A 177 9.83 4.44 2.99
CA SER A 177 9.93 3.82 4.32
C SER A 177 9.57 4.76 5.48
N THR A 178 8.48 5.49 5.34
CA THR A 178 7.93 6.35 6.40
C THR A 178 7.12 5.58 7.43
N SER A 179 6.76 4.33 7.16
CA SER A 179 6.01 3.47 8.09
C SER A 179 6.79 3.21 9.36
N ASN A 180 6.25 3.60 10.51
CA ASN A 180 6.90 3.39 11.79
C ASN A 180 6.64 2.00 12.39
N ARG A 181 5.73 1.24 11.80
CA ARG A 181 5.37 -0.11 12.24
C ARG A 181 5.27 -1.05 11.05
N ILE A 182 5.88 -2.21 11.16
CA ILE A 182 5.86 -3.28 10.17
C ILE A 182 5.32 -4.54 10.85
N SER A 183 4.37 -5.20 10.17
CA SER A 183 3.93 -6.55 10.48
C SER A 183 4.48 -7.51 9.44
N LEU A 184 5.00 -8.65 9.90
CA LEU A 184 5.53 -9.71 9.06
C LEU A 184 4.98 -11.06 9.50
N LEU A 185 4.39 -11.80 8.56
CA LEU A 185 3.86 -13.14 8.77
C LEU A 185 4.50 -14.08 7.75
N LEU A 186 5.13 -15.14 8.24
CA LEU A 186 5.66 -16.21 7.40
C LEU A 186 4.89 -17.49 7.62
N GLN A 187 4.52 -18.16 6.54
CA GLN A 187 3.83 -19.44 6.59
C GLN A 187 4.20 -20.34 5.41
N ASP A 188 4.26 -21.63 5.67
CA ASP A 188 4.40 -22.64 4.60
C ASP A 188 3.02 -23.10 4.08
N GLU A 189 3.02 -23.95 3.06
CA GLU A 189 1.79 -24.55 2.50
C GLU A 189 1.32 -25.78 3.26
N GLY A 190 2.13 -26.30 4.19
CA GLY A 190 1.80 -27.48 4.97
C GLY A 190 0.75 -27.19 6.03
N GLY A 191 -0.27 -28.02 6.10
CA GLY A 191 -1.20 -28.04 7.24
C GLY A 191 -0.50 -28.50 8.51
N THR A 192 -1.23 -28.59 9.62
CA THR A 192 -0.78 -29.21 10.87
C THR A 192 -0.47 -30.70 10.62
N ALA A 193 0.78 -31.00 10.29
CA ALA A 193 1.20 -32.40 10.10
C ALA A 193 1.53 -33.03 11.44
N THR A 194 1.05 -34.25 11.70
CA THR A 194 1.33 -35.01 12.90
C THR A 194 2.84 -35.16 13.10
N GLY A 195 3.33 -34.83 14.30
CA GLY A 195 4.75 -34.93 14.65
C GLY A 195 5.66 -33.85 14.05
N ARG A 196 5.09 -32.79 13.50
CA ARG A 196 5.84 -31.58 13.14
C ARG A 196 6.15 -30.79 14.40
N PRO A 197 7.40 -30.37 14.65
CA PRO A 197 7.72 -29.53 15.78
C PRO A 197 7.02 -28.17 15.68
N ASP A 198 6.54 -27.66 16.80
CA ASP A 198 5.84 -26.39 16.87
C ASP A 198 6.69 -25.25 16.34
N GLY A 199 6.07 -24.39 15.54
CA GLY A 199 6.69 -23.22 14.97
C GLY A 199 7.66 -23.46 13.80
N GLN A 200 8.01 -24.71 13.49
CA GLN A 200 8.86 -25.01 12.34
C GLN A 200 8.11 -24.99 11.02
N PHE A 201 8.86 -24.74 9.95
CA PHE A 201 8.42 -24.78 8.56
C PHE A 201 8.80 -26.14 7.96
N SER A 202 8.09 -26.55 6.91
CA SER A 202 8.33 -27.85 6.29
C SER A 202 8.31 -27.78 4.77
N ILE A 203 9.14 -28.60 4.15
CA ILE A 203 9.06 -28.96 2.74
C ILE A 203 8.80 -30.46 2.63
N TYR A 204 8.20 -30.88 1.53
CA TYR A 204 7.74 -32.24 1.34
C TYR A 204 8.34 -32.88 0.10
N ARG A 205 8.52 -34.20 0.16
CA ARG A 205 8.97 -34.97 -0.98
C ARG A 205 7.92 -34.91 -2.10
N LYS A 206 8.38 -34.67 -3.32
CA LYS A 206 7.52 -34.61 -4.50
C LYS A 206 6.85 -35.97 -4.71
N GLY A 207 5.51 -36.00 -4.71
CA GLY A 207 4.72 -37.22 -4.80
C GLY A 207 4.74 -38.11 -3.55
N GLY A 208 5.26 -37.58 -2.42
CA GLY A 208 5.26 -38.26 -1.12
C GLY A 208 3.99 -38.09 -0.33
N ASP A 209 3.93 -38.75 0.81
CA ASP A 209 2.84 -38.66 1.78
C ASP A 209 3.19 -37.58 2.83
N GLN A 210 2.50 -36.44 2.82
CA GLN A 210 2.77 -35.33 3.71
C GLN A 210 2.54 -35.63 5.20
N SER A 211 1.80 -36.71 5.51
CA SER A 211 1.59 -37.16 6.89
C SER A 211 2.79 -37.91 7.46
N LYS A 212 3.70 -38.38 6.60
CA LYS A 212 4.86 -39.17 7.03
C LYS A 212 6.07 -38.29 7.29
N ALA A 213 6.70 -38.46 8.45
CA ALA A 213 7.93 -37.76 8.79
C ALA A 213 9.11 -38.09 7.85
N SER A 214 9.11 -39.26 7.25
CA SER A 214 10.13 -39.66 6.25
C SER A 214 10.02 -38.90 4.94
N ASP A 215 8.84 -38.36 4.59
CA ASP A 215 8.59 -37.59 3.37
C ASP A 215 8.58 -36.05 3.65
N ARG A 216 8.98 -35.64 4.85
CA ARG A 216 9.00 -34.24 5.29
C ARG A 216 10.41 -33.84 5.74
N LEU A 217 10.81 -32.62 5.42
CA LEU A 217 11.99 -31.95 5.94
C LEU A 217 11.56 -30.68 6.65
N ASP A 218 11.88 -30.58 7.93
CA ASP A 218 11.56 -29.45 8.77
C ASP A 218 12.74 -28.46 8.79
N TYR A 219 12.44 -27.15 8.76
CA TYR A 219 13.43 -26.09 8.86
C TYR A 219 12.93 -24.95 9.73
N GLN A 220 13.87 -24.20 10.27
CA GLN A 220 13.63 -22.99 11.06
C GLN A 220 13.89 -21.78 10.20
N VAL A 221 13.18 -20.69 10.48
CA VAL A 221 13.40 -19.39 9.87
C VAL A 221 13.71 -18.39 10.95
N SER A 222 14.77 -17.63 10.79
CA SER A 222 15.10 -16.47 11.61
C SER A 222 15.27 -15.24 10.75
N VAL A 223 15.07 -14.06 11.34
CA VAL A 223 15.23 -12.76 10.71
C VAL A 223 16.05 -11.86 11.62
N ILE A 224 16.80 -10.94 11.03
CA ILE A 224 17.40 -9.86 11.80
C ILE A 224 16.32 -8.79 12.04
N ASN A 225 15.99 -8.56 13.29
CA ASN A 225 15.09 -7.48 13.68
C ASN A 225 15.73 -6.13 13.31
N PRO A 226 15.13 -5.32 12.43
CA PRO A 226 15.76 -4.12 11.91
C PRO A 226 15.96 -3.02 12.96
N THR A 227 15.16 -3.03 14.03
CA THR A 227 15.21 -1.99 15.07
C THR A 227 16.20 -2.29 16.18
N THR A 228 16.43 -3.56 16.46
CA THR A 228 17.33 -4.00 17.55
C THR A 228 18.64 -4.60 17.04
N GLY A 229 18.69 -5.03 15.78
CA GLY A 229 19.82 -5.77 15.21
C GLY A 229 19.92 -7.22 15.68
N ALA A 230 19.03 -7.68 16.56
CA ALA A 230 19.06 -9.03 17.09
C ALA A 230 18.46 -10.05 16.13
N VAL A 231 18.98 -11.27 16.16
CA VAL A 231 18.36 -12.42 15.48
C VAL A 231 17.07 -12.77 16.23
N GLN A 232 15.98 -12.90 15.48
CA GLN A 232 14.66 -13.24 15.98
C GLN A 232 14.15 -14.48 15.24
N ASP A 233 13.83 -15.54 15.98
CA ASP A 233 13.20 -16.72 15.40
C ASP A 233 11.74 -16.45 15.05
N ILE A 234 11.34 -16.96 13.89
CA ILE A 234 9.98 -16.84 13.38
C ILE A 234 9.27 -18.17 13.52
N SER A 235 8.11 -18.16 14.17
CA SER A 235 7.22 -19.31 14.19
C SER A 235 6.29 -19.30 12.98
N ASN A 236 6.11 -20.45 12.37
CA ASN A 236 5.23 -20.65 11.23
C ASN A 236 3.79 -20.23 11.54
N GLY A 237 3.23 -19.35 10.71
CA GLY A 237 1.87 -18.84 10.86
C GLY A 237 1.67 -17.84 12.00
N LYS A 238 2.75 -17.40 12.67
CA LYS A 238 2.68 -16.41 13.75
C LYS A 238 3.20 -15.06 13.27
N GLU A 239 2.39 -14.04 13.46
CA GLU A 239 2.74 -12.66 13.12
C GLU A 239 3.77 -12.10 14.10
N ILE A 240 4.75 -11.38 13.57
CA ILE A 240 5.69 -10.54 14.32
C ILE A 240 5.50 -9.08 13.94
N ILE A 241 5.72 -8.18 14.90
CA ILE A 241 5.53 -6.75 14.73
C ILE A 241 6.78 -6.02 15.18
N TRP A 242 7.25 -5.10 14.33
CA TRP A 242 8.34 -4.19 14.64
C TRP A 242 7.84 -2.75 14.68
N SER A 243 8.27 -1.99 15.65
CA SER A 243 8.01 -0.56 15.78
C SER A 243 9.27 0.25 15.50
N ASP A 244 9.10 1.56 15.30
CA ASP A 244 10.22 2.47 15.02
C ASP A 244 11.01 2.15 13.73
N THR A 245 10.34 1.59 12.76
CA THR A 245 10.94 1.15 11.49
C THR A 245 11.23 2.30 10.52
N ASN A 246 10.73 3.49 10.81
CA ASN A 246 10.95 4.70 10.01
C ASN A 246 12.24 5.47 10.34
N ARG A 247 13.12 4.91 11.16
CA ARG A 247 14.40 5.55 11.52
C ARG A 247 15.38 5.49 10.36
N ARG A 248 15.95 6.61 9.98
CA ARG A 248 16.91 6.72 8.85
C ARG A 248 18.18 5.88 9.03
N ASN A 249 18.62 5.66 10.25
CA ASN A 249 19.83 4.89 10.53
C ASN A 249 19.69 3.37 10.32
N ILE A 250 18.46 2.86 10.20
CA ILE A 250 18.19 1.43 9.92
C ILE A 250 17.77 1.19 8.46
N GLN A 251 17.44 2.26 7.74
CA GLN A 251 16.99 2.17 6.36
C GLN A 251 18.17 2.08 5.39
N ARG A 252 17.96 1.38 4.28
CA ARG A 252 18.96 1.20 3.22
C ARG A 252 18.42 1.73 1.89
N PRO A 253 19.21 2.54 1.15
CA PRO A 253 18.82 2.92 -0.20
C PRO A 253 18.99 1.72 -1.15
N VAL A 254 17.97 1.49 -1.99
CA VAL A 254 17.94 0.44 -3.00
C VAL A 254 17.35 0.98 -4.30
N VAL A 255 17.75 0.41 -5.42
CA VAL A 255 17.07 0.63 -6.70
C VAL A 255 16.11 -0.53 -6.92
N LEU A 256 14.81 -0.23 -6.89
CA LEU A 256 13.77 -1.24 -7.07
C LEU A 256 13.66 -1.68 -8.54
N PRO A 257 13.16 -2.89 -8.81
CA PRO A 257 12.86 -3.34 -10.16
C PRO A 257 11.90 -2.37 -10.88
N GLY A 258 12.22 -2.04 -12.13
CA GLY A 258 11.47 -1.05 -12.92
C GLY A 258 12.21 0.27 -13.11
N GLY A 259 13.33 0.47 -12.44
CA GLY A 259 14.15 1.69 -12.53
C GLY A 259 13.53 2.88 -11.80
N GLY A 260 14.29 3.94 -11.65
CA GLY A 260 13.85 5.17 -11.00
C GLY A 260 14.88 5.69 -9.99
N ALA A 261 14.46 6.67 -9.18
CA ALA A 261 15.28 7.16 -8.08
C ALA A 261 15.46 6.06 -7.02
N PRO A 262 16.60 6.05 -6.30
CA PRO A 262 16.78 5.15 -5.16
C PRO A 262 15.65 5.32 -4.14
N ALA A 263 15.06 4.21 -3.70
CA ALA A 263 14.07 4.17 -2.65
C ALA A 263 14.71 3.69 -1.34
N LEU A 264 14.16 4.12 -0.21
CA LEU A 264 14.58 3.63 1.10
C LEU A 264 13.75 2.41 1.47
N CYS A 265 14.39 1.35 1.94
CA CYS A 265 13.71 0.17 2.46
C CYS A 265 14.29 -0.28 3.81
N VAL A 266 13.52 -1.03 4.56
CA VAL A 266 13.92 -1.58 5.86
C VAL A 266 14.53 -2.96 5.64
N PRO A 267 15.84 -3.16 5.88
CA PRO A 267 16.49 -4.46 5.71
C PRO A 267 16.00 -5.45 6.77
N ALA A 268 15.65 -6.65 6.33
CA ALA A 268 15.20 -7.74 7.17
C ALA A 268 15.70 -9.09 6.59
N PRO A 269 17.02 -9.34 6.59
CA PRO A 269 17.56 -10.56 6.02
C PRO A 269 17.07 -11.78 6.77
N LEU A 270 16.71 -12.82 6.02
CA LEU A 270 16.24 -14.11 6.51
C LEU A 270 17.35 -15.14 6.50
N THR A 271 17.32 -16.05 7.45
CA THR A 271 18.12 -17.28 7.44
C THR A 271 17.19 -18.48 7.60
N LEU A 272 17.31 -19.44 6.69
CA LEU A 272 16.63 -20.72 6.75
C LEU A 272 17.63 -21.75 7.22
N THR A 273 17.34 -22.46 8.31
CA THR A 273 18.24 -23.46 8.91
C THR A 273 17.51 -24.78 9.01
N THR A 274 18.05 -25.81 8.35
CA THR A 274 17.60 -27.18 8.51
C THR A 274 18.39 -27.83 9.65
N PRO A 275 17.74 -28.17 10.77
CA PRO A 275 18.39 -28.89 11.85
C PRO A 275 18.99 -30.21 11.38
N ALA A 276 19.98 -30.71 12.11
CA ALA A 276 20.60 -31.99 11.77
C ALA A 276 19.58 -33.14 11.83
N PHE A 277 19.51 -33.93 10.77
CA PHE A 277 18.68 -35.11 10.66
C PHE A 277 19.46 -36.29 10.06
N SER A 278 19.04 -37.51 10.35
CA SER A 278 19.65 -38.70 9.72
C SER A 278 19.09 -38.91 8.32
N MET A 279 19.98 -39.11 7.35
CA MET A 279 19.58 -39.45 5.98
C MET A 279 18.76 -40.75 5.92
N ALA A 280 19.03 -41.73 6.80
CA ALA A 280 18.29 -42.97 6.86
C ALA A 280 16.82 -42.80 7.27
N ASP A 281 16.48 -41.70 7.92
CA ASP A 281 15.11 -41.37 8.38
C ASP A 281 14.26 -40.72 7.27
N LYS A 282 14.86 -40.48 6.09
CA LYS A 282 14.20 -39.78 4.99
C LYS A 282 14.09 -40.63 3.74
N THR A 283 12.97 -40.55 3.08
CA THR A 283 12.75 -41.17 1.79
C THR A 283 13.54 -40.47 0.69
N ALA A 284 14.25 -41.20 -0.15
CA ALA A 284 14.99 -40.61 -1.26
C ALA A 284 14.07 -39.88 -2.24
N GLY A 285 14.49 -38.71 -2.71
CA GLY A 285 13.73 -37.89 -3.67
C GLY A 285 13.96 -36.41 -3.54
N ASP A 286 13.25 -35.62 -4.35
CA ASP A 286 13.28 -34.17 -4.34
C ASP A 286 12.29 -33.63 -3.31
N TYR A 287 12.76 -32.76 -2.43
CA TYR A 287 11.93 -32.08 -1.42
C TYR A 287 11.70 -30.63 -1.84
N THR A 288 10.45 -30.25 -1.95
CA THR A 288 10.04 -28.89 -2.34
C THR A 288 8.90 -28.38 -1.48
N GLY A 289 8.78 -27.06 -1.37
CA GLY A 289 7.69 -26.39 -0.68
C GLY A 289 7.72 -24.90 -0.98
N LYS A 290 6.71 -24.20 -0.51
CA LYS A 290 6.61 -22.74 -0.65
C LYS A 290 6.61 -22.10 0.71
N LEU A 291 7.46 -21.10 0.89
CA LEU A 291 7.42 -20.16 2.01
C LEU A 291 6.71 -18.90 1.53
N ARG A 292 5.56 -18.60 2.12
CA ARG A 292 4.81 -17.36 1.88
C ARG A 292 5.23 -16.33 2.91
N ILE A 293 5.62 -15.16 2.44
CA ILE A 293 5.93 -14.01 3.27
C ILE A 293 4.86 -12.96 3.03
N ILE A 294 4.17 -12.54 4.08
CA ILE A 294 3.16 -11.49 4.05
C ILE A 294 3.71 -10.31 4.85
N TYR A 295 3.80 -9.19 4.20
CA TYR A 295 4.33 -7.95 4.73
C TYR A 295 3.24 -6.88 4.74
N THR A 296 3.04 -6.22 5.89
CA THR A 296 2.06 -5.15 6.04
C THR A 296 2.72 -3.96 6.74
N PRO A 297 3.01 -2.88 6.01
CA PRO A 297 3.43 -1.63 6.63
C PRO A 297 2.21 -0.91 7.21
N THR A 298 2.39 -0.26 8.34
CA THR A 298 1.34 0.54 8.98
C THR A 298 1.89 1.89 9.37
N THR A 299 1.28 2.94 8.89
CA THR A 299 1.47 4.28 9.44
C THR A 299 0.54 4.43 10.63
N GLN A 300 1.07 4.54 11.85
CA GLN A 300 0.28 5.06 12.95
C GLN A 300 0.16 6.57 12.77
N GLN A 301 -1.08 7.05 12.79
CA GLN A 301 -1.38 8.48 12.91
C GLN A 301 -1.10 8.95 14.34
#